data_8b0f407d781dc1452e2e49b844572eb6
#
_entry.id   8b0f407d781dc1452e2e49b844572eb6
#
_cell.length_a   1.000
_cell.length_b   1.000
_cell.length_c   1.000
_cell.angle_alpha   90.00
_cell.angle_beta   90.00
_cell.angle_gamma   90.00
#
_symmetry.space_group_name_H-M   'P 1'
#
loop_
_entity.id
_entity.type
_entity.pdbx_description
1 polymer ?
#
loop_
_entity_poly.entity_id
_entity_poly.type
_entity_poly.pdbx_seq_one_letter_code
_entity_poly.pdbx_strand_id
1 'polypeptide(L)'
;MMPIHRHKNTSETCVCIRGHFEEYFYDSEGRLTDTIDMVPGGVVLNIEKGQWHSLKCLESGTVLFEAKDGAYAPLELGDILEMED
;
A
#
# COMPACT_ATOMS: atom_id res chain seq x y z
N MET A 1 10.27 -5.80 0.81
CA MET A 1 9.36 -4.63 0.85
C MET A 1 8.95 -4.28 -0.57
N MET A 2 7.70 -3.92 -0.76
CA MET A 2 7.23 -3.49 -2.07
C MET A 2 7.81 -2.13 -2.45
N PRO A 3 8.02 -1.87 -3.77
CA PRO A 3 8.37 -0.52 -4.22
C PRO A 3 7.30 0.51 -3.81
N ILE A 4 7.71 1.75 -3.64
CA ILE A 4 6.77 2.85 -3.43
C ILE A 4 6.06 3.11 -4.75
N HIS A 5 4.75 3.02 -4.74
CA HIS A 5 3.94 3.15 -5.95
C HIS A 5 2.61 3.85 -5.65
N ARG A 6 1.90 4.19 -6.69
CA ARG A 6 0.55 4.77 -6.58
C ARG A 6 -0.35 4.21 -7.69
N HIS A 7 -1.66 4.30 -7.45
CA HIS A 7 -2.67 4.05 -8.48
C HIS A 7 -3.40 5.37 -8.77
N LYS A 8 -3.26 5.88 -9.97
CA LYS A 8 -3.79 7.21 -10.33
C LYS A 8 -5.30 7.28 -10.38
N ASN A 9 -5.95 6.19 -10.76
CA ASN A 9 -7.36 6.20 -11.13
C ASN A 9 -8.27 5.40 -10.20
N THR A 10 -7.71 4.68 -9.24
CA THR A 10 -8.47 3.84 -8.32
C THR A 10 -8.04 4.06 -6.89
N SER A 11 -8.99 3.99 -5.97
CA SER A 11 -8.69 3.80 -4.56
C SER A 11 -8.72 2.32 -4.22
N GLU A 12 -8.10 1.96 -3.11
CA GLU A 12 -8.07 0.59 -2.61
C GLU A 12 -8.53 0.53 -1.17
N THR A 13 -9.22 -0.55 -0.83
CA THR A 13 -9.51 -0.88 0.56
C THR A 13 -8.73 -2.13 0.92
N CYS A 14 -7.99 -2.08 2.02
CA CYS A 14 -7.06 -3.12 2.42
C CYS A 14 -7.32 -3.58 3.84
N VAL A 15 -7.31 -4.90 4.06
CA VAL A 15 -7.43 -5.50 5.38
C VAL A 15 -6.40 -6.61 5.55
N CYS A 16 -5.97 -6.84 6.80
CA CYS A 16 -5.14 -7.98 7.14
C CYS A 16 -6.05 -9.16 7.52
N ILE A 17 -5.92 -10.27 6.79
CA ILE A 17 -6.68 -11.49 7.05
C ILE A 17 -5.94 -12.37 8.05
N ARG A 18 -4.61 -12.47 7.92
CA ARG A 18 -3.77 -13.31 8.78
C ARG A 18 -2.37 -12.73 8.82
N GLY A 19 -1.71 -12.87 9.97
CA GLY A 19 -0.34 -12.43 10.14
C GLY A 19 -0.23 -10.98 10.57
N HIS A 20 0.74 -10.28 10.03
CA HIS A 20 1.02 -8.90 10.44
C HIS A 20 1.81 -8.20 9.32
N PHE A 21 1.35 -7.03 8.91
CA PHE A 21 2.13 -6.18 8.01
C PHE A 21 1.97 -4.71 8.39
N GLU A 22 2.89 -3.89 7.87
CA GLU A 22 2.80 -2.44 7.98
C GLU A 22 2.59 -1.85 6.60
N GLU A 23 1.67 -0.90 6.49
CA GLU A 23 1.46 -0.09 5.29
C GLU A 23 2.11 1.26 5.52
N TYR A 24 2.81 1.77 4.51
CA TYR A 24 3.54 3.03 4.58
C TYR A 24 2.99 3.99 3.54
N PHE A 25 2.72 5.22 3.96
CA PHE A 25 2.34 6.31 3.07
C PHE A 25 3.52 7.27 2.91
N TYR A 26 3.64 7.81 1.72
CA TYR A 26 4.72 8.73 1.37
C TYR A 26 4.16 9.94 0.64
N ASP A 27 4.90 11.06 0.70
CA ASP A 27 4.63 12.20 -0.16
C ASP A 27 5.25 11.99 -1.56
N SER A 28 5.05 12.96 -2.45
CA SER A 28 5.54 12.85 -3.84
C SER A 28 7.07 12.87 -3.95
N GLU A 29 7.77 13.23 -2.90
CA GLU A 29 9.22 13.22 -2.84
C GLU A 29 9.79 11.94 -2.21
N GLY A 30 8.90 11.01 -1.85
CA GLY A 30 9.31 9.72 -1.27
C GLY A 30 9.55 9.76 0.23
N ARG A 31 9.12 10.83 0.90
CA ARG A 31 9.24 10.94 2.36
C ARG A 31 8.08 10.23 3.04
N LEU A 32 8.39 9.42 4.04
CA LEU A 32 7.41 8.71 4.83
C LEU A 32 6.54 9.70 5.61
N THR A 33 5.21 9.61 5.45
CA THR A 33 4.26 10.46 6.18
C THR A 33 3.48 9.69 7.23
N ASP A 34 3.19 8.41 6.99
CA ASP A 34 2.39 7.59 7.91
C ASP A 34 2.85 6.15 7.87
N THR A 35 2.75 5.50 9.03
CA THR A 35 2.93 4.06 9.17
C THR A 35 1.68 3.51 9.83
N ILE A 36 1.04 2.55 9.17
CA ILE A 36 -0.20 1.94 9.64
C ILE A 36 0.05 0.48 9.97
N ASP A 37 -0.22 0.09 11.20
CA ASP A 37 -0.08 -1.28 11.66
C ASP A 37 -1.31 -2.08 11.26
N MET A 38 -1.11 -3.17 10.52
CA MET A 38 -2.19 -3.97 9.95
C MET A 38 -2.18 -5.38 10.56
N VAL A 39 -3.21 -5.66 11.34
CA VAL A 39 -3.40 -6.96 12.03
C VAL A 39 -4.82 -7.45 11.81
N PRO A 40 -5.08 -8.77 11.91
CA PRO A 40 -6.44 -9.29 11.81
C PRO A 40 -7.38 -8.67 12.85
N GLY A 41 -8.56 -8.25 12.41
CA GLY A 41 -9.53 -7.58 13.28
C GLY A 41 -9.18 -6.13 13.62
N GLY A 42 -8.09 -5.60 13.07
CA GLY A 42 -7.67 -4.22 13.26
C GLY A 42 -8.36 -3.26 12.28
N VAL A 43 -7.60 -2.31 11.77
CA VAL A 43 -8.16 -1.28 10.90
C VAL A 43 -8.50 -1.81 9.50
N VAL A 44 -9.48 -1.20 8.89
CA VAL A 44 -9.76 -1.28 7.44
C VAL A 44 -9.18 -0.01 6.84
N LEU A 45 -8.20 -0.16 5.97
CA LEU A 45 -7.44 0.96 5.43
C LEU A 45 -7.93 1.31 4.03
N ASN A 46 -8.29 2.58 3.83
CA ASN A 46 -8.56 3.09 2.49
C ASN A 46 -7.33 3.84 1.99
N ILE A 47 -6.84 3.44 0.82
CA ILE A 47 -5.72 4.10 0.13
C ILE A 47 -6.30 4.86 -1.04
N GLU A 48 -6.28 6.19 -0.95
CA GLU A 48 -6.90 7.04 -1.95
C GLU A 48 -6.12 7.07 -3.27
N LYS A 49 -6.82 7.47 -4.34
CA LYS A 49 -6.19 7.69 -5.65
C LYS A 49 -4.97 8.57 -5.51
N GLY A 50 -3.90 8.19 -6.15
CA GLY A 50 -2.67 8.98 -6.17
C GLY A 50 -1.82 8.91 -4.91
N GLN A 51 -2.26 8.23 -3.86
CA GLN A 51 -1.48 8.09 -2.63
C GLN A 51 -0.28 7.18 -2.86
N TRP A 52 0.92 7.73 -2.67
CA TRP A 52 2.14 6.93 -2.71
C TRP A 52 2.19 6.01 -1.49
N HIS A 53 2.41 4.72 -1.72
CA HIS A 53 2.41 3.73 -0.63
C HIS A 53 3.29 2.53 -0.92
N SER A 54 3.61 1.81 0.12
CA SER A 54 4.26 0.50 0.07
C SER A 54 3.86 -0.30 1.30
N LEU A 55 4.28 -1.55 1.38
CA LEU A 55 4.04 -2.36 2.56
C LEU A 55 5.21 -3.30 2.84
N LYS A 56 5.28 -3.76 4.09
CA LYS A 56 6.25 -4.75 4.54
C LYS A 56 5.55 -5.79 5.40
N CYS A 57 5.64 -7.05 5.02
CA CYS A 57 5.15 -8.17 5.83
C CYS A 57 6.11 -8.43 6.98
N LEU A 58 5.58 -8.50 8.20
CA LEU A 58 6.37 -8.72 9.41
C LEU A 58 6.33 -10.17 9.89
N GLU A 59 5.41 -10.96 9.36
CA GLU A 59 5.29 -12.38 9.68
C GLU A 59 5.24 -13.22 8.42
N SER A 60 5.82 -14.41 8.49
CA SER A 60 5.65 -15.42 7.44
C SER A 60 4.19 -15.87 7.36
N GLY A 61 3.69 -16.06 6.14
CA GLY A 61 2.32 -16.48 5.92
C GLY A 61 1.28 -15.38 6.08
N THR A 62 1.69 -14.12 6.07
CA THR A 62 0.77 -12.98 6.10
C THR A 62 -0.11 -12.99 4.86
N VAL A 63 -1.42 -12.82 5.07
CA VAL A 63 -2.42 -12.73 4.01
C VAL A 63 -3.17 -11.42 4.16
N LEU A 64 -3.20 -10.64 3.09
CA LEU A 64 -3.97 -9.42 3.03
C LEU A 64 -4.99 -9.51 1.88
N PHE A 65 -6.08 -8.76 2.02
CA PHE A 65 -7.09 -8.63 0.98
C PHE A 65 -7.18 -7.18 0.56
N GLU A 66 -7.25 -6.96 -0.75
CA GLU A 66 -7.43 -5.63 -1.33
C GLU A 66 -8.60 -5.63 -2.28
N ALA A 67 -9.43 -4.59 -2.21
CA ALA A 67 -10.51 -4.33 -3.15
C ALA A 67 -10.30 -2.97 -3.78
N LYS A 68 -10.45 -2.90 -5.10
CA LYS A 68 -10.30 -1.65 -5.87
C LYS A 68 -11.66 -1.16 -6.33
N ASP A 69 -11.80 0.14 -6.45
CA ASP A 69 -13.06 0.78 -6.87
C ASP A 69 -13.19 0.95 -8.39
N GLY A 70 -12.31 0.37 -9.17
CA GLY A 70 -12.32 0.51 -10.61
C GLY A 70 -11.59 -0.62 -11.32
N ALA A 71 -11.54 -0.53 -12.64
CA ALA A 71 -10.89 -1.53 -13.46
C ALA A 71 -9.38 -1.56 -13.23
N TYR A 72 -8.81 -2.75 -13.32
CA TYR A 72 -7.35 -2.91 -13.26
C TYR A 72 -6.68 -2.12 -14.38
N ALA A 73 -5.62 -1.42 -14.04
CA ALA A 73 -4.73 -0.78 -15.01
C ALA A 73 -3.28 -1.03 -14.57
N PRO A 74 -2.38 -1.38 -15.50
CA PRO A 74 -0.97 -1.56 -15.16
C PRO A 74 -0.36 -0.25 -14.66
N LEU A 75 0.61 -0.37 -13.74
CA LEU A 75 1.39 0.78 -13.30
C LEU A 75 2.30 1.24 -14.43
N GLU A 76 2.41 2.56 -14.58
CA GLU A 76 3.34 3.20 -15.49
C GLU A 76 4.60 3.62 -14.73
N LEU A 77 5.66 3.98 -15.44
CA LEU A 77 6.91 4.39 -14.80
C LEU A 77 6.73 5.57 -13.83
N GLY A 78 5.85 6.51 -14.16
CA GLY A 78 5.53 7.64 -13.29
C GLY A 78 4.77 7.28 -12.02
N ASP A 79 4.32 6.03 -11.89
CA ASP A 79 3.58 5.54 -10.73
C ASP A 79 4.46 4.78 -9.73
N ILE A 80 5.76 4.76 -9.95
CA ILE A 80 6.73 4.09 -9.10
C ILE A 80 7.82 5.09 -8.75
N LEU A 81 8.08 5.24 -7.45
CA LEU A 81 9.23 6.01 -6.99
C LEU A 81 10.43 5.10 -6.86
N GLU A 82 11.53 5.46 -7.53
CA GLU A 82 12.79 4.75 -7.35
C GLU A 82 13.41 5.19 -6.03
N MET A 83 13.84 4.21 -5.25
CA MET A 83 14.58 4.45 -4.02
C MET A 83 16.05 4.25 -4.30
N GLU A 84 16.86 5.25 -3.98
CA GLU A 84 18.31 5.10 -4.01
C GLU A 84 18.77 4.40 -2.75
N ASP A 85 19.63 3.43 -2.92
CA ASP A 85 20.25 2.68 -1.82
C ASP A 85 21.37 3.51 -1.16
#